data_88ba19f35e3816ea3121825700f7528c
#
_entry.id   88ba19f35e3816ea3121825700f7528c
#
_cell.length_a   1.000
_cell.length_b   1.000
_cell.length_c   1.000
_cell.angle_alpha   90.00
_cell.angle_beta   90.00
_cell.angle_gamma   90.00
#
_symmetry.space_group_name_H-M   'P 1'
#
loop_
_entity.id
_entity.type
_entity.pdbx_description
1 polymer ?
#
loop_
_entity_poly.entity_id
_entity_poly.type
_entity_poly.pdbx_seq_one_letter_code
_entity_poly.pdbx_strand_id
1 'polypeptide(L)'
;MTLTPLISDLKQAALEAEFMVEPYGQIGDWPLLGMTRQGQTPGGRNIYLSAGIHGDEPAGPFALLQLLQAKALPKKHNYWICPLLNPAGLAAGTRERPGGLDLNRDYSDTQSGEIRAHMAWASRRIGSLDLGLHLHEDWESQGFYCYELNLTGQPGCAKAILQAAGRHLPIETACLIDGHAASGGIIHRDSLPEIPEGDPEAIYLQQNFGGLSYTLETPSAFPLKKRVDAMEAVVRSVL
;
A
#
# COMPACT_ATOMS: atom_id res chain seq x y z
N MET A 1 3.47 -11.88 16.50
CA MET A 1 2.00 -11.63 16.51
C MET A 1 1.29 -12.82 15.89
N THR A 2 0.15 -13.28 16.43
CA THR A 2 -0.67 -14.30 15.77
C THR A 2 -1.45 -13.64 14.62
N LEU A 3 -1.16 -14.02 13.36
CA LEU A 3 -1.79 -13.39 12.18
C LEU A 3 -3.16 -13.94 11.83
N THR A 4 -3.49 -15.15 12.27
CA THR A 4 -4.75 -15.80 11.92
C THR A 4 -5.98 -14.93 12.21
N PRO A 5 -6.07 -14.23 13.37
CA PRO A 5 -7.18 -13.30 13.62
C PRO A 5 -7.21 -12.13 12.61
N LEU A 6 -6.08 -11.49 12.35
CA LEU A 6 -6.01 -10.35 11.41
C LEU A 6 -6.47 -10.75 10.00
N ILE A 7 -5.98 -11.88 9.48
CA ILE A 7 -6.36 -12.39 8.15
C ILE A 7 -7.86 -12.74 8.12
N SER A 8 -8.37 -13.36 9.18
CA SER A 8 -9.80 -13.66 9.31
C SER A 8 -10.66 -12.40 9.34
N ASP A 9 -10.26 -11.40 10.12
CA ASP A 9 -10.98 -10.14 10.26
C ASP A 9 -10.95 -9.33 8.95
N LEU A 10 -9.81 -9.28 8.26
CA LEU A 10 -9.68 -8.66 6.94
C LEU A 10 -10.63 -9.30 5.93
N LYS A 11 -10.65 -10.65 5.88
CA LYS A 11 -11.55 -11.39 4.99
C LYS A 11 -13.02 -11.11 5.31
N GLN A 12 -13.40 -11.18 6.58
CA GLN A 12 -14.78 -10.95 7.02
C GLN A 12 -15.22 -9.52 6.72
N ALA A 13 -14.41 -8.52 7.08
CA ALA A 13 -14.72 -7.11 6.84
C ALA A 13 -14.85 -6.79 5.33
N ALA A 14 -14.01 -7.41 4.49
CA ALA A 14 -14.11 -7.25 3.05
C ALA A 14 -15.41 -7.83 2.49
N LEU A 15 -15.82 -9.02 2.92
CA LEU A 15 -17.10 -9.62 2.52
C LEU A 15 -18.29 -8.76 2.94
N GLU A 16 -18.28 -8.23 4.17
CA GLU A 16 -19.33 -7.33 4.67
C GLU A 16 -19.35 -5.96 3.96
N ALA A 17 -18.20 -5.55 3.41
CA ALA A 17 -18.07 -4.35 2.58
C ALA A 17 -18.32 -4.63 1.07
N GLU A 18 -18.89 -5.81 0.75
CA GLU A 18 -19.27 -6.24 -0.61
C GLU A 18 -18.08 -6.42 -1.56
N PHE A 19 -16.90 -6.78 -1.04
CA PHE A 19 -15.77 -7.20 -1.85
C PHE A 19 -15.82 -8.70 -2.13
N MET A 20 -15.45 -9.08 -3.34
CA MET A 20 -15.04 -10.45 -3.64
C MET A 20 -13.65 -10.67 -3.04
N VAL A 21 -13.46 -11.77 -2.32
CA VAL A 21 -12.19 -12.13 -1.68
C VAL A 21 -11.72 -13.46 -2.26
N GLU A 22 -10.52 -13.49 -2.79
CA GLU A 22 -9.92 -14.70 -3.33
C GLU A 22 -8.48 -14.88 -2.83
N PRO A 23 -8.06 -16.09 -2.49
CA PRO A 23 -6.64 -16.37 -2.30
C PRO A 23 -5.95 -16.43 -3.67
N TYR A 24 -4.85 -15.67 -3.83
CA TYR A 24 -4.03 -15.74 -5.03
C TYR A 24 -2.71 -16.52 -4.82
N GLY A 25 -2.42 -16.88 -3.58
CA GLY A 25 -1.25 -17.65 -3.18
C GLY A 25 -1.36 -18.10 -1.72
N GLN A 26 -0.37 -18.83 -1.27
CA GLN A 26 -0.26 -19.30 0.11
C GLN A 26 1.21 -19.37 0.54
N ILE A 27 1.50 -18.89 1.74
CA ILE A 27 2.82 -18.89 2.35
C ILE A 27 2.72 -19.58 3.71
N GLY A 28 3.24 -20.80 3.81
CA GLY A 28 2.99 -21.64 4.98
C GLY A 28 1.50 -21.82 5.21
N ASP A 29 1.00 -21.45 6.40
CA ASP A 29 -0.42 -21.55 6.75
C ASP A 29 -1.25 -20.30 6.39
N TRP A 30 -0.62 -19.27 5.80
CA TRP A 30 -1.29 -18.00 5.54
C TRP A 30 -1.62 -17.81 4.05
N PRO A 31 -2.90 -17.56 3.71
CA PRO A 31 -3.28 -17.21 2.35
C PRO A 31 -2.84 -15.77 2.00
N LEU A 32 -2.40 -15.57 0.78
CA LEU A 32 -2.28 -14.25 0.17
C LEU A 32 -3.63 -13.86 -0.41
N LEU A 33 -4.27 -12.83 0.14
CA LEU A 33 -5.63 -12.43 -0.21
C LEU A 33 -5.66 -11.25 -1.17
N GLY A 34 -6.35 -11.42 -2.29
CA GLY A 34 -6.78 -10.34 -3.16
C GLY A 34 -8.26 -10.04 -2.96
N MET A 35 -8.59 -8.75 -2.86
CA MET A 35 -9.95 -8.27 -2.67
C MET A 35 -10.31 -7.36 -3.83
N THR A 36 -11.46 -7.60 -4.46
CA THR A 36 -11.90 -6.81 -5.61
C THR A 36 -13.34 -6.35 -5.45
N ARG A 37 -13.64 -5.14 -5.90
CA ARG A 37 -15.00 -4.63 -6.00
C ARG A 37 -15.13 -3.74 -7.24
N GLN A 38 -16.12 -4.02 -8.06
CA GLN A 38 -16.46 -3.17 -9.20
C GLN A 38 -17.27 -1.96 -8.74
N GLY A 39 -16.99 -0.80 -9.33
CA GLY A 39 -17.74 0.42 -9.11
C GLY A 39 -19.19 0.28 -9.60
N GLN A 40 -20.13 0.82 -8.83
CA GLN A 40 -21.56 0.70 -9.09
C GLN A 40 -22.10 1.80 -10.03
N THR A 41 -21.29 2.83 -10.33
CA THR A 41 -21.72 3.96 -11.17
C THR A 41 -20.65 4.32 -12.20
N PRO A 42 -21.06 4.84 -13.38
CA PRO A 42 -20.11 5.37 -14.36
C PRO A 42 -19.22 6.50 -13.77
N GLY A 43 -17.99 6.60 -14.27
CA GLY A 43 -17.04 7.65 -13.84
C GLY A 43 -16.30 7.35 -12.52
N GLY A 44 -16.38 6.14 -12.01
CA GLY A 44 -15.54 5.67 -10.92
C GLY A 44 -14.09 5.49 -11.38
N ARG A 45 -13.13 5.71 -10.45
CA ARG A 45 -11.71 5.48 -10.68
C ARG A 45 -11.33 4.01 -10.43
N ASN A 46 -10.26 3.58 -11.06
CA ASN A 46 -9.58 2.31 -10.83
C ASN A 46 -8.50 2.50 -9.76
N ILE A 47 -8.70 1.94 -8.57
CA ILE A 47 -7.90 2.20 -7.38
C ILE A 47 -7.28 0.91 -6.87
N TYR A 48 -5.97 0.95 -6.68
CA TYR A 48 -5.22 -0.13 -6.05
C TYR A 48 -4.76 0.30 -4.65
N LEU A 49 -4.88 -0.61 -3.69
CA LEU A 49 -4.41 -0.43 -2.31
C LEU A 49 -3.59 -1.64 -1.89
N SER A 50 -2.41 -1.42 -1.34
CA SER A 50 -1.59 -2.49 -0.77
C SER A 50 -1.01 -2.13 0.59
N ALA A 51 -0.66 -3.15 1.36
CA ALA A 51 -0.01 -3.00 2.64
C ALA A 51 0.79 -4.26 3.03
N GLY A 52 1.68 -4.10 4.00
CA GLY A 52 2.38 -5.19 4.66
C GLY A 52 3.30 -5.99 3.73
N ILE A 53 3.97 -5.33 2.79
CA ILE A 53 5.05 -5.92 2.02
C ILE A 53 6.32 -6.05 2.88
N HIS A 54 6.54 -5.09 3.79
CA HIS A 54 7.49 -5.23 4.88
C HIS A 54 6.76 -5.68 6.14
N GLY A 55 7.29 -6.68 6.84
CA GLY A 55 6.59 -7.29 7.95
C GLY A 55 6.74 -6.54 9.28
N ASP A 56 7.64 -5.59 9.39
CA ASP A 56 7.78 -4.67 10.52
C ASP A 56 6.91 -3.41 10.41
N GLU A 57 6.06 -3.33 9.36
CA GLU A 57 5.17 -2.22 9.05
C GLU A 57 3.68 -2.59 9.25
N PRO A 58 3.22 -2.76 10.50
CA PRO A 58 1.87 -3.27 10.76
C PRO A 58 0.74 -2.27 10.52
N ALA A 59 1.00 -0.94 10.48
CA ALA A 59 -0.08 0.05 10.43
C ALA A 59 -0.93 -0.04 9.15
N GLY A 60 -0.33 -0.33 8.00
CA GLY A 60 -1.03 -0.44 6.73
C GLY A 60 -2.14 -1.53 6.74
N PRO A 61 -1.84 -2.79 7.09
CA PRO A 61 -2.86 -3.84 7.21
C PRO A 61 -4.00 -3.49 8.18
N PHE A 62 -3.70 -2.89 9.33
CA PHE A 62 -4.73 -2.45 10.28
C PHE A 62 -5.56 -1.27 9.76
N ALA A 63 -4.97 -0.33 9.03
CA ALA A 63 -5.70 0.77 8.41
C ALA A 63 -6.67 0.26 7.33
N LEU A 64 -6.26 -0.69 6.50
CA LEU A 64 -7.15 -1.34 5.54
C LEU A 64 -8.28 -2.09 6.24
N LEU A 65 -8.00 -2.78 7.34
CA LEU A 65 -9.04 -3.42 8.16
C LEU A 65 -10.08 -2.41 8.66
N GLN A 66 -9.65 -1.27 9.24
CA GLN A 66 -10.55 -0.22 9.72
C GLN A 66 -11.40 0.36 8.59
N LEU A 67 -10.81 0.65 7.42
CA LEU A 67 -11.52 1.14 6.24
C LEU A 67 -12.61 0.18 5.78
N LEU A 68 -12.33 -1.12 5.77
CA LEU A 68 -13.27 -2.17 5.39
C LEU A 68 -14.40 -2.31 6.41
N GLN A 69 -14.08 -2.38 7.72
CA GLN A 69 -15.05 -2.47 8.80
C GLN A 69 -16.00 -1.27 8.82
N ALA A 70 -15.47 -0.06 8.60
CA ALA A 70 -16.24 1.16 8.52
C ALA A 70 -17.00 1.32 7.19
N LYS A 71 -16.82 0.41 6.22
CA LYS A 71 -17.35 0.50 4.85
C LYS A 71 -17.05 1.85 4.19
N ALA A 72 -15.84 2.37 4.46
CA ALA A 72 -15.44 3.73 4.14
C ALA A 72 -15.00 3.94 2.69
N LEU A 73 -14.86 2.86 1.93
CA LEU A 73 -14.46 2.93 0.53
C LEU A 73 -15.68 3.23 -0.35
N PRO A 74 -15.71 4.37 -1.09
CA PRO A 74 -16.87 4.75 -1.90
C PRO A 74 -17.24 3.69 -2.96
N LYS A 75 -18.54 3.35 -3.06
CA LYS A 75 -19.03 2.31 -3.98
C LYS A 75 -18.92 2.69 -5.47
N LYS A 76 -18.62 3.94 -5.79
CA LYS A 76 -18.48 4.41 -7.18
C LYS A 76 -17.19 3.94 -7.87
N HIS A 77 -16.13 3.56 -7.10
CA HIS A 77 -14.83 3.20 -7.63
C HIS A 77 -14.66 1.69 -7.79
N ASN A 78 -13.82 1.29 -8.74
CA ASN A 78 -13.26 -0.04 -8.83
C ASN A 78 -12.08 -0.17 -7.87
N TYR A 79 -11.99 -1.28 -7.15
CA TYR A 79 -10.91 -1.52 -6.20
C TYR A 79 -10.23 -2.86 -6.41
N TRP A 80 -8.92 -2.86 -6.24
CA TRP A 80 -8.06 -4.02 -6.07
C TRP A 80 -7.26 -3.80 -4.80
N ILE A 81 -7.37 -4.70 -3.82
CA ILE A 81 -6.72 -4.54 -2.51
C ILE A 81 -5.92 -5.80 -2.20
N CYS A 82 -4.63 -5.61 -1.89
CA CYS A 82 -3.74 -6.63 -1.34
C CYS A 82 -3.36 -6.22 0.10
N PRO A 83 -4.14 -6.63 1.11
CA PRO A 83 -4.03 -6.05 2.45
C PRO A 83 -2.81 -6.52 3.24
N LEU A 84 -2.16 -7.60 2.80
CA LEU A 84 -0.99 -8.19 3.46
C LEU A 84 -0.18 -9.01 2.46
N LEU A 85 0.90 -8.41 1.95
CA LEU A 85 1.76 -9.04 0.94
C LEU A 85 2.80 -9.99 1.54
N ASN A 86 3.24 -9.73 2.79
CA ASN A 86 4.26 -10.51 3.50
C ASN A 86 3.75 -11.01 4.85
N PRO A 87 2.86 -12.02 4.87
CA PRO A 87 2.35 -12.53 6.14
C PRO A 87 3.45 -13.14 7.02
N ALA A 88 4.45 -13.80 6.42
CA ALA A 88 5.53 -14.42 7.17
C ALA A 88 6.45 -13.38 7.84
N GLY A 89 6.78 -12.29 7.15
CA GLY A 89 7.52 -11.16 7.72
C GLY A 89 6.75 -10.49 8.86
N LEU A 90 5.43 -10.25 8.66
CA LEU A 90 4.60 -9.64 9.72
C LEU A 90 4.47 -10.55 10.96
N ALA A 91 4.40 -11.87 10.80
CA ALA A 91 4.41 -12.80 11.90
C ALA A 91 5.72 -12.74 12.70
N ALA A 92 6.84 -12.59 11.98
CA ALA A 92 8.18 -12.48 12.56
C ALA A 92 8.51 -11.07 13.07
N GLY A 93 7.82 -10.03 12.59
CA GLY A 93 8.14 -8.62 12.85
C GLY A 93 9.44 -8.19 12.18
N THR A 94 9.70 -8.70 10.97
CA THR A 94 10.90 -8.39 10.19
C THR A 94 10.53 -7.75 8.87
N ARG A 95 11.36 -6.83 8.37
CA ARG A 95 11.18 -6.18 7.06
C ARG A 95 11.04 -7.21 5.96
N GLU A 96 12.04 -8.09 5.85
CA GLU A 96 12.10 -9.13 4.85
C GLU A 96 11.20 -10.32 5.19
N ARG A 97 10.95 -11.16 4.22
CA ARG A 97 10.42 -12.49 4.46
C ARG A 97 11.46 -13.39 5.16
N PRO A 98 11.05 -14.49 5.81
CA PRO A 98 12.00 -15.48 6.31
C PRO A 98 12.94 -15.94 5.19
N GLY A 99 14.24 -15.82 5.45
CA GLY A 99 15.29 -16.08 4.47
C GLY A 99 15.97 -14.81 3.93
N GLY A 100 15.56 -13.61 4.39
CA GLY A 100 16.29 -12.35 4.19
C GLY A 100 16.11 -11.71 2.82
N LEU A 101 15.01 -12.02 2.10
CA LEU A 101 14.68 -11.36 0.84
C LEU A 101 13.70 -10.21 1.09
N ASP A 102 14.05 -9.00 0.68
CA ASP A 102 13.14 -7.85 0.62
C ASP A 102 12.17 -8.02 -0.55
N LEU A 103 10.90 -8.26 -0.25
CA LEU A 103 9.86 -8.45 -1.26
C LEU A 103 9.63 -7.19 -2.09
N ASN A 104 9.89 -6.01 -1.53
CA ASN A 104 9.76 -4.73 -2.24
C ASN A 104 10.99 -4.38 -3.09
N ARG A 105 11.83 -5.38 -3.38
CA ARG A 105 12.93 -5.36 -4.36
C ARG A 105 12.86 -6.54 -5.33
N ASP A 106 11.83 -7.38 -5.20
CA ASP A 106 11.77 -8.66 -5.92
C ASP A 106 10.90 -8.63 -7.19
N TYR A 107 10.36 -7.48 -7.58
CA TYR A 107 9.49 -7.40 -8.78
C TYR A 107 10.23 -7.51 -10.10
N SER A 108 11.54 -7.24 -10.14
CA SER A 108 12.37 -7.49 -11.32
C SER A 108 12.82 -8.94 -11.42
N ASP A 109 13.26 -9.54 -10.30
CA ASP A 109 13.89 -10.88 -10.28
C ASP A 109 12.90 -12.00 -10.02
N THR A 110 11.80 -11.71 -9.32
CA THR A 110 10.68 -12.63 -9.03
C THR A 110 11.11 -13.94 -8.36
N GLN A 111 12.03 -13.87 -7.40
CA GLN A 111 12.57 -15.04 -6.69
C GLN A 111 11.55 -15.65 -5.72
N SER A 112 10.72 -14.80 -5.08
CA SER A 112 9.76 -15.24 -4.06
C SER A 112 8.47 -15.80 -4.66
N GLY A 113 7.80 -16.68 -3.90
CA GLY A 113 6.48 -17.19 -4.24
C GLY A 113 5.40 -16.10 -4.09
N GLU A 114 5.60 -15.21 -3.13
CA GLU A 114 4.73 -14.07 -2.82
C GLU A 114 4.60 -13.16 -4.04
N ILE A 115 5.73 -12.68 -4.56
CA ILE A 115 5.73 -11.70 -5.67
C ILE A 115 5.28 -12.35 -6.96
N ARG A 116 5.71 -13.59 -7.29
CA ARG A 116 5.18 -14.32 -8.45
C ARG A 116 3.66 -14.45 -8.41
N ALA A 117 3.11 -14.80 -7.25
CA ALA A 117 1.67 -14.96 -7.09
C ALA A 117 0.92 -13.63 -7.21
N HIS A 118 1.47 -12.55 -6.60
CA HIS A 118 0.91 -11.21 -6.69
C HIS A 118 0.91 -10.68 -8.12
N MET A 119 2.03 -10.75 -8.83
CA MET A 119 2.13 -10.32 -10.23
C MET A 119 1.17 -11.08 -11.15
N ALA A 120 1.06 -12.39 -10.96
CA ALA A 120 0.13 -13.22 -11.71
C ALA A 120 -1.34 -12.85 -11.43
N TRP A 121 -1.68 -12.51 -10.18
CA TRP A 121 -3.01 -12.03 -9.81
C TRP A 121 -3.29 -10.64 -10.39
N ALA A 122 -2.38 -9.70 -10.21
CA ALA A 122 -2.50 -8.34 -10.72
C ALA A 122 -2.72 -8.34 -12.24
N SER A 123 -1.89 -9.07 -13.00
CA SER A 123 -2.00 -9.17 -14.47
C SER A 123 -3.33 -9.75 -14.95
N ARG A 124 -3.98 -10.61 -14.15
CA ARG A 124 -5.30 -11.17 -14.50
C ARG A 124 -6.46 -10.25 -14.12
N ARG A 125 -6.29 -9.41 -13.12
CA ARG A 125 -7.38 -8.64 -12.50
C ARG A 125 -7.39 -7.17 -12.86
N ILE A 126 -6.23 -6.57 -13.08
CA ILE A 126 -6.06 -5.15 -13.28
C ILE A 126 -5.84 -4.89 -14.78
N GLY A 127 -6.68 -4.05 -15.36
CA GLY A 127 -6.49 -3.59 -16.75
C GLY A 127 -5.71 -2.27 -16.81
N SER A 128 -6.10 -1.31 -15.99
CA SER A 128 -5.43 -0.01 -15.83
C SER A 128 -5.74 0.57 -14.45
N LEU A 129 -4.90 1.46 -13.96
CA LEU A 129 -5.11 2.17 -12.70
C LEU A 129 -5.21 3.68 -12.94
N ASP A 130 -6.01 4.34 -12.12
CA ASP A 130 -6.02 5.80 -11.98
C ASP A 130 -5.23 6.22 -10.73
N LEU A 131 -5.21 5.35 -9.70
CA LEU A 131 -4.55 5.64 -8.43
C LEU A 131 -4.05 4.34 -7.75
N GLY A 132 -2.78 4.32 -7.38
CA GLY A 132 -2.18 3.32 -6.50
C GLY A 132 -1.77 3.96 -5.17
N LEU A 133 -2.11 3.31 -4.05
CA LEU A 133 -1.68 3.70 -2.70
C LEU A 133 -1.01 2.50 -2.04
N HIS A 134 0.28 2.64 -1.74
CA HIS A 134 1.12 1.64 -1.08
C HIS A 134 1.37 2.11 0.35
N LEU A 135 0.85 1.37 1.33
CA LEU A 135 0.87 1.76 2.73
C LEU A 135 2.10 1.18 3.41
N HIS A 136 3.06 2.05 3.72
CA HIS A 136 4.35 1.74 4.32
C HIS A 136 4.60 2.50 5.61
N GLU A 137 5.67 2.14 6.32
CA GLU A 137 6.16 2.83 7.50
C GLU A 137 7.68 2.97 7.43
N ASP A 138 8.17 4.11 7.92
CA ASP A 138 9.61 4.37 7.99
C ASP A 138 10.05 4.51 9.46
N TRP A 139 11.04 3.70 9.86
CA TRP A 139 11.57 3.71 11.21
C TRP A 139 12.59 4.84 11.46
N GLU A 140 13.15 5.43 10.40
CA GLU A 140 14.11 6.53 10.49
C GLU A 140 13.42 7.89 10.50
N SER A 141 12.23 7.99 9.92
CA SER A 141 11.51 9.25 9.81
C SER A 141 10.93 9.73 11.14
N GLN A 142 10.92 11.05 11.33
CA GLN A 142 10.29 11.74 12.46
C GLN A 142 8.88 12.26 12.13
N GLY A 143 8.47 12.21 10.87
CA GLY A 143 7.19 12.69 10.39
C GLY A 143 6.67 11.88 9.21
N PHE A 144 5.39 12.06 8.90
CA PHE A 144 4.77 11.46 7.72
C PHE A 144 5.32 12.11 6.45
N TYR A 145 5.60 11.31 5.44
CA TYR A 145 5.92 11.76 4.10
C TYR A 145 5.35 10.80 3.05
N CYS A 146 5.44 11.17 1.78
CA CYS A 146 5.07 10.27 0.70
C CYS A 146 5.99 10.46 -0.52
N TYR A 147 6.16 9.36 -1.25
CA TYR A 147 6.60 9.41 -2.64
C TYR A 147 5.38 9.65 -3.52
N GLU A 148 5.48 10.59 -4.45
CA GLU A 148 4.53 10.78 -5.54
C GLU A 148 5.22 10.42 -6.85
N LEU A 149 4.80 9.33 -7.49
CA LEU A 149 5.19 8.97 -8.83
C LEU A 149 4.06 9.35 -9.78
N ASN A 150 4.28 10.42 -10.55
CA ASN A 150 3.28 11.00 -11.43
C ASN A 150 3.79 11.11 -12.87
N LEU A 151 3.50 10.10 -13.67
CA LEU A 151 3.82 10.08 -15.10
C LEU A 151 2.63 10.53 -15.97
N THR A 152 1.53 10.92 -15.36
CA THR A 152 0.26 11.23 -16.07
C THR A 152 0.21 12.65 -16.61
N GLY A 153 1.05 13.56 -16.12
CA GLY A 153 0.97 14.99 -16.37
C GLY A 153 -0.26 15.69 -15.77
N GLN A 154 -1.08 14.96 -15.01
CA GLN A 154 -2.24 15.52 -14.30
C GLN A 154 -1.85 15.99 -12.90
N PRO A 155 -2.58 16.94 -12.30
CA PRO A 155 -2.33 17.34 -10.93
C PRO A 155 -2.40 16.15 -9.96
N GLY A 156 -1.39 16.03 -9.08
CA GLY A 156 -1.36 15.04 -8.02
C GLY A 156 -2.24 15.42 -6.82
N CYS A 157 -2.38 14.48 -5.89
CA CYS A 157 -3.16 14.68 -4.67
C CYS A 157 -2.30 14.71 -3.38
N ALA A 158 -0.97 14.82 -3.48
CA ALA A 158 -0.05 14.83 -2.34
C ALA A 158 -0.41 15.88 -1.26
N LYS A 159 -0.91 17.06 -1.66
CA LYS A 159 -1.40 18.07 -0.72
C LYS A 159 -2.54 17.57 0.17
N ALA A 160 -3.52 16.86 -0.39
CA ALA A 160 -4.63 16.31 0.36
C ALA A 160 -4.14 15.21 1.32
N ILE A 161 -3.22 14.36 0.84
CA ILE A 161 -2.53 13.33 1.62
C ILE A 161 -1.87 13.95 2.86
N LEU A 162 -0.99 14.93 2.67
CA LEU A 162 -0.27 15.57 3.77
C LEU A 162 -1.19 16.30 4.75
N GLN A 163 -2.23 16.97 4.25
CA GLN A 163 -3.23 17.62 5.11
C GLN A 163 -4.00 16.61 5.97
N ALA A 164 -4.31 15.44 5.42
CA ALA A 164 -4.98 14.40 6.16
C ALA A 164 -4.06 13.78 7.22
N ALA A 165 -2.83 13.41 6.85
CA ALA A 165 -1.82 12.86 7.75
C ALA A 165 -1.48 13.82 8.89
N GLY A 166 -1.34 15.12 8.58
CA GLY A 166 -0.96 16.17 9.52
C GLY A 166 -1.96 16.42 10.67
N ARG A 167 -3.16 15.82 10.59
CA ARG A 167 -4.13 15.83 11.70
C ARG A 167 -3.79 14.80 12.78
N HIS A 168 -2.94 13.83 12.49
CA HIS A 168 -2.62 12.69 13.34
C HIS A 168 -1.13 12.61 13.69
N LEU A 169 -0.27 12.99 12.76
CA LEU A 169 1.19 12.87 12.84
C LEU A 169 1.85 14.18 12.37
N PRO A 170 3.06 14.51 12.86
CA PRO A 170 3.84 15.56 12.24
C PRO A 170 4.14 15.20 10.79
N ILE A 171 4.35 16.22 9.94
CA ILE A 171 4.82 16.03 8.57
C ILE A 171 6.35 16.16 8.57
N GLU A 172 7.02 15.27 7.84
CA GLU A 172 8.45 15.36 7.61
C GLU A 172 8.77 16.60 6.76
N THR A 173 9.66 17.45 7.25
CA THR A 173 9.97 18.74 6.62
C THR A 173 11.41 18.84 6.09
N ALA A 174 12.19 17.77 6.23
CA ALA A 174 13.55 17.73 5.72
C ALA A 174 13.56 17.93 4.20
N CYS A 175 14.60 18.61 3.69
CA CYS A 175 14.79 18.76 2.25
C CYS A 175 15.44 17.53 1.59
N LEU A 176 15.88 16.57 2.40
CA LEU A 176 16.39 15.25 2.00
C LEU A 176 15.73 14.20 2.87
N ILE A 177 14.95 13.29 2.27
CA ILE A 177 14.25 12.19 2.94
C ILE A 177 14.63 10.91 2.19
N ASP A 178 15.02 9.88 2.91
CA ASP A 178 15.44 8.57 2.33
C ASP A 178 16.46 8.75 1.17
N GLY A 179 17.42 9.67 1.33
CA GLY A 179 18.41 9.97 0.29
C GLY A 179 17.89 10.73 -0.93
N HIS A 180 16.63 11.16 -0.93
CA HIS A 180 15.99 11.86 -2.06
C HIS A 180 15.62 13.29 -1.71
N ALA A 181 15.73 14.19 -2.71
CA ALA A 181 15.25 15.55 -2.56
C ALA A 181 13.73 15.57 -2.29
N ALA A 182 13.35 16.29 -1.24
CA ALA A 182 11.97 16.38 -0.79
C ALA A 182 11.56 17.82 -0.53
N SER A 183 10.28 18.09 -0.61
CA SER A 183 9.69 19.39 -0.29
C SER A 183 8.40 19.22 0.49
N GLY A 184 8.40 19.67 1.76
CA GLY A 184 7.21 19.63 2.61
C GLY A 184 6.61 18.24 2.79
N GLY A 185 7.44 17.20 2.88
CA GLY A 185 7.00 15.82 3.04
C GLY A 185 6.66 15.10 1.72
N ILE A 186 7.04 15.65 0.57
CA ILE A 186 6.81 15.02 -0.73
C ILE A 186 8.13 14.77 -1.42
N ILE A 187 8.37 13.52 -1.81
CA ILE A 187 9.41 13.12 -2.76
C ILE A 187 8.70 12.96 -4.11
N HIS A 188 8.87 13.94 -4.98
CA HIS A 188 8.21 13.95 -6.29
C HIS A 188 9.07 13.28 -7.36
N ARG A 189 8.45 12.43 -8.18
CA ARG A 189 9.07 11.77 -9.35
C ARG A 189 8.16 11.89 -10.56
N ASP A 190 8.68 12.41 -11.65
CA ASP A 190 8.04 12.54 -12.96
C ASP A 190 8.61 11.57 -14.01
N SER A 191 9.48 10.68 -13.57
CA SER A 191 10.10 9.61 -14.36
C SER A 191 10.29 8.36 -13.49
N LEU A 192 10.36 7.19 -14.14
CA LEU A 192 10.69 5.94 -13.47
C LEU A 192 12.15 6.00 -13.00
N PRO A 193 12.43 5.76 -11.72
CA PRO A 193 13.79 5.67 -11.22
C PRO A 193 14.44 4.35 -11.67
N GLU A 194 15.74 4.37 -11.86
CA GLU A 194 16.55 3.14 -11.87
C GLU A 194 16.88 2.76 -10.42
N ILE A 195 16.53 1.55 -10.02
CA ILE A 195 16.78 1.03 -8.67
C ILE A 195 17.63 -0.23 -8.79
N PRO A 196 18.95 -0.12 -8.58
CA PRO A 196 19.88 -1.24 -8.80
C PRO A 196 19.58 -2.49 -7.96
N GLU A 197 18.96 -2.29 -6.79
CA GLU A 197 18.61 -3.36 -5.85
C GLU A 197 17.35 -4.14 -6.28
N GLY A 198 16.68 -3.71 -7.35
CA GLY A 198 15.46 -4.31 -7.87
C GLY A 198 14.21 -3.43 -7.70
N ASP A 199 13.21 -3.68 -8.54
CA ASP A 199 12.00 -2.86 -8.59
C ASP A 199 11.07 -3.09 -7.38
N PRO A 200 10.60 -1.99 -6.74
CA PRO A 200 9.51 -2.07 -5.78
C PRO A 200 8.14 -2.25 -6.44
N GLU A 201 7.14 -2.64 -5.64
CA GLU A 201 5.75 -2.81 -6.05
C GLU A 201 5.21 -1.61 -6.84
N ALA A 202 5.44 -0.40 -6.34
CA ALA A 202 4.94 0.83 -6.95
C ALA A 202 5.45 1.04 -8.38
N ILE A 203 6.71 0.70 -8.64
CA ILE A 203 7.31 0.79 -9.98
C ILE A 203 6.72 -0.26 -10.90
N TYR A 204 6.64 -1.52 -10.46
CA TYR A 204 6.02 -2.59 -11.25
C TYR A 204 4.58 -2.24 -11.66
N LEU A 205 3.76 -1.77 -10.70
CA LEU A 205 2.37 -1.42 -10.98
C LEU A 205 2.26 -0.21 -11.93
N GLN A 206 3.10 0.80 -11.74
CA GLN A 206 3.14 1.96 -12.63
C GLN A 206 3.51 1.58 -14.07
N GLN A 207 4.53 0.70 -14.25
CA GLN A 207 4.98 0.24 -15.57
C GLN A 207 3.89 -0.55 -16.31
N ASN A 208 3.12 -1.36 -15.60
CA ASN A 208 2.17 -2.30 -16.19
C ASN A 208 0.74 -1.76 -16.29
N PHE A 209 0.32 -0.87 -15.37
CA PHE A 209 -1.09 -0.44 -15.26
C PHE A 209 -1.27 1.08 -15.24
N GLY A 210 -0.19 1.86 -15.10
CA GLY A 210 -0.23 3.32 -15.13
C GLY A 210 -0.85 3.96 -13.89
N GLY A 211 -1.34 5.19 -14.05
CA GLY A 211 -2.01 5.98 -13.01
C GLY A 211 -1.08 6.85 -12.16
N LEU A 212 -1.62 7.50 -11.16
CA LEU A 212 -0.88 8.14 -10.08
C LEU A 212 -0.49 7.09 -9.04
N SER A 213 0.73 7.12 -8.54
CA SER A 213 1.17 6.20 -7.50
C SER A 213 1.75 6.95 -6.30
N TYR A 214 1.32 6.57 -5.10
CA TYR A 214 1.82 7.10 -3.83
C TYR A 214 2.30 5.97 -2.93
N THR A 215 3.56 6.06 -2.50
CA THR A 215 4.04 5.29 -1.35
C THR A 215 3.93 6.19 -0.11
N LEU A 216 3.13 5.77 0.86
CA LEU A 216 2.77 6.52 2.06
C LEU A 216 3.61 6.02 3.21
N GLU A 217 4.34 6.91 3.88
CA GLU A 217 5.29 6.53 4.92
C GLU A 217 4.90 7.15 6.26
N THR A 218 4.40 6.32 7.19
CA THR A 218 4.19 6.77 8.57
C THR A 218 5.41 6.49 9.43
N PRO A 219 5.81 7.41 10.33
CA PRO A 219 6.96 7.23 11.21
C PRO A 219 6.69 6.13 12.26
N SER A 220 7.46 5.04 12.23
CA SER A 220 7.27 3.85 13.10
C SER A 220 7.43 4.15 14.60
N ALA A 221 8.11 5.24 14.96
CA ALA A 221 8.31 5.66 16.36
C ALA A 221 7.00 6.07 17.07
N PHE A 222 5.93 6.36 16.32
CA PHE A 222 4.65 6.76 16.93
C PHE A 222 3.78 5.55 17.30
N PRO A 223 2.86 5.69 18.26
CA PRO A 223 1.94 4.63 18.64
C PRO A 223 1.17 4.08 17.42
N LEU A 224 1.05 2.75 17.33
CA LEU A 224 0.39 2.07 16.22
C LEU A 224 -0.97 2.68 15.87
N LYS A 225 -1.80 2.97 16.89
CA LYS A 225 -3.11 3.60 16.66
C LYS A 225 -3.02 4.91 15.90
N LYS A 226 -2.05 5.78 16.20
CA LYS A 226 -1.89 7.07 15.50
C LYS A 226 -1.49 6.86 14.04
N ARG A 227 -0.61 5.90 13.77
CA ARG A 227 -0.17 5.55 12.41
C ARG A 227 -1.33 4.99 11.59
N VAL A 228 -2.11 4.10 12.19
CA VAL A 228 -3.33 3.52 11.58
C VAL A 228 -4.35 4.63 11.27
N ASP A 229 -4.65 5.51 12.23
CA ASP A 229 -5.60 6.61 12.05
C ASP A 229 -5.14 7.58 10.96
N ALA A 230 -3.83 7.85 10.87
CA ALA A 230 -3.25 8.69 9.82
C ALA A 230 -3.42 8.06 8.43
N MET A 231 -3.08 6.79 8.28
CA MET A 231 -3.24 6.05 7.02
C MET A 231 -4.71 5.98 6.57
N GLU A 232 -5.63 5.68 7.50
CA GLU A 232 -7.07 5.69 7.21
C GLU A 232 -7.52 7.07 6.70
N ALA A 233 -7.14 8.14 7.40
CA ALA A 233 -7.49 9.51 7.02
C ALA A 233 -6.91 9.89 5.66
N VAL A 234 -5.66 9.49 5.36
CA VAL A 234 -5.01 9.71 4.07
C VAL A 234 -5.77 9.01 2.95
N VAL A 235 -6.04 7.71 3.09
CA VAL A 235 -6.78 6.96 2.06
C VAL A 235 -8.13 7.61 1.79
N ARG A 236 -8.90 7.96 2.84
CA ARG A 236 -10.21 8.65 2.69
C ARG A 236 -10.10 10.01 1.98
N SER A 237 -9.00 10.73 2.16
CA SER A 237 -8.84 12.10 1.63
C SER A 237 -8.72 12.17 0.11
N VAL A 238 -8.38 11.05 -0.54
CA VAL A 238 -8.12 10.97 -1.99
C VAL A 238 -9.14 10.11 -2.74
N LEU A 239 -10.14 9.55 -2.05
CA LEU A 239 -11.25 8.79 -2.61
C LEU A 239 -12.48 9.68 -2.80
#